data_3722a4b8f8485a7fcf4335b8de471d4d
#
_entry.id   3722a4b8f8485a7fcf4335b8de471d4d
#
_cell.length_a   1.000
_cell.length_b   1.000
_cell.length_c   1.000
_cell.angle_alpha   90.00
_cell.angle_beta   90.00
_cell.angle_gamma   90.00
#
_symmetry.space_group_name_H-M   'P 1'
#
loop_
_entity.id
_entity.type
_entity.pdbx_description
1 polymer ?
#
loop_
_entity_poly.entity_id
_entity_poly.type
_entity_poly.pdbx_seq_one_letter_code
_entity_poly.pdbx_strand_id
1 'polypeptide(L)'
;MTKTILVVEDDMELLDLYAEILQVNMYNVQTAINGEEAVSKYRQIYPDLVVMDGDMPKLDGYEAFSQIIEMDKNAKVVIVTGYSEFELKNKRALEQGLVSVISKPIGIDMLLDLAKKYSDIKNLEKQDLVSNSNLERSIS
;
A
#
# COMPACT_ATOMS: atom_id res chain seq x y z
N MET A 1 9.41 15.84 -3.89
CA MET A 1 9.85 14.53 -4.41
C MET A 1 8.65 13.68 -4.77
N THR A 2 8.75 12.99 -5.90
CA THR A 2 7.68 12.13 -6.37
C THR A 2 7.62 10.87 -5.50
N LYS A 3 6.41 10.50 -5.08
CA LYS A 3 6.19 9.29 -4.31
C LYS A 3 5.98 8.11 -5.23
N THR A 4 6.49 6.96 -4.85
CA THR A 4 6.39 5.73 -5.62
C THR A 4 5.34 4.81 -5.00
N ILE A 5 4.42 4.36 -5.84
CA ILE A 5 3.37 3.43 -5.43
C ILE A 5 3.51 2.15 -6.25
N LEU A 6 3.55 1.02 -5.56
CA LEU A 6 3.52 -0.29 -6.19
C LEU A 6 2.08 -0.79 -6.19
N VAL A 7 1.53 -1.01 -7.38
CA VAL A 7 0.18 -1.55 -7.54
C VAL A 7 0.29 -3.01 -7.96
N VAL A 8 -0.36 -3.88 -7.21
CA VAL A 8 -0.30 -5.34 -7.44
C VAL A 8 -1.70 -5.85 -7.73
N GLU A 9 -1.92 -6.34 -8.93
CA GLU A 9 -3.21 -6.79 -9.40
C GLU A 9 -3.00 -7.76 -10.57
N ASP A 10 -3.67 -8.90 -10.55
CA ASP A 10 -3.53 -9.89 -11.63
C ASP A 10 -4.46 -9.61 -12.81
N ASP A 11 -5.50 -8.81 -12.64
CA ASP A 11 -6.33 -8.33 -13.75
C ASP A 11 -5.62 -7.17 -14.43
N MET A 12 -5.13 -7.42 -15.64
CA MET A 12 -4.30 -6.45 -16.38
C MET A 12 -5.02 -5.16 -16.72
N GLU A 13 -6.31 -5.23 -17.00
CA GLU A 13 -7.10 -4.02 -17.30
C GLU A 13 -7.23 -3.14 -16.07
N LEU A 14 -7.51 -3.73 -14.93
CA LEU A 14 -7.57 -3.00 -13.66
C LEU A 14 -6.21 -2.44 -13.28
N LEU A 15 -5.16 -3.22 -13.45
CA LEU A 15 -3.81 -2.79 -13.15
C LEU A 15 -3.43 -1.55 -13.95
N ASP A 16 -3.68 -1.59 -15.26
CA ASP A 16 -3.40 -0.47 -16.15
C ASP A 16 -4.23 0.76 -15.77
N LEU A 17 -5.49 0.57 -15.42
CA LEU A 17 -6.36 1.66 -15.02
C LEU A 17 -5.86 2.33 -13.74
N TYR A 18 -5.53 1.54 -12.72
CA TYR A 18 -5.03 2.09 -11.47
C TYR A 18 -3.71 2.80 -11.65
N ALA A 19 -2.82 2.21 -12.45
CA ALA A 19 -1.53 2.83 -12.75
C ALA A 19 -1.72 4.18 -13.45
N GLU A 20 -2.60 4.25 -14.44
CA GLU A 20 -2.87 5.48 -15.17
C GLU A 20 -3.43 6.56 -14.27
N ILE A 21 -4.40 6.22 -13.42
CA ILE A 21 -5.01 7.17 -12.48
C ILE A 21 -3.94 7.78 -11.58
N LEU A 22 -3.07 6.95 -11.04
CA LEU A 22 -2.04 7.42 -10.14
C LEU A 22 -0.98 8.23 -10.86
N GLN A 23 -0.59 7.83 -12.07
CA GLN A 23 0.40 8.57 -12.87
C GLN A 23 -0.10 9.96 -13.24
N VAL A 24 -1.36 10.07 -13.63
CA VAL A 24 -1.98 11.36 -13.95
C VAL A 24 -1.97 12.28 -12.72
N ASN A 25 -2.03 11.70 -11.53
CA ASN A 25 -1.99 12.45 -10.28
C ASN A 25 -0.57 12.59 -9.71
N MET A 26 0.44 12.47 -10.58
CA MET A 26 1.84 12.78 -10.29
C MET A 26 2.56 11.78 -9.38
N TYR A 27 2.04 10.56 -9.25
CA TYR A 27 2.77 9.50 -8.57
C TYR A 27 3.64 8.73 -9.56
N ASN A 28 4.78 8.26 -9.07
CA ASN A 28 5.58 7.29 -9.81
C ASN A 28 5.01 5.90 -9.51
N VAL A 29 4.63 5.15 -10.55
CA VAL A 29 3.94 3.88 -10.37
C VAL A 29 4.77 2.74 -10.91
N GLN A 30 4.93 1.72 -10.08
CA GLN A 30 5.46 0.43 -10.49
C GLN A 30 4.33 -0.59 -10.33
N THR A 31 4.34 -1.63 -11.13
CA THR A 31 3.26 -2.62 -11.15
C THR A 31 3.80 -4.03 -10.97
N ALA A 32 2.95 -4.90 -10.42
CA ALA A 32 3.22 -6.32 -10.31
C ALA A 32 1.91 -7.08 -10.55
N ILE A 33 2.02 -8.27 -11.12
CA ILE A 33 0.84 -9.05 -11.51
C ILE A 33 0.55 -10.22 -10.58
N ASN A 34 1.41 -10.46 -9.60
CA ASN A 34 1.22 -11.50 -8.59
C ASN A 34 2.07 -11.19 -7.36
N GLY A 35 1.89 -12.00 -6.32
CA GLY A 35 2.57 -11.78 -5.05
C GLY A 35 4.09 -11.97 -5.12
N GLU A 36 4.56 -12.92 -5.92
CA GLU A 36 6.00 -13.14 -6.07
C GLU A 36 6.68 -11.93 -6.69
N GLU A 37 6.07 -11.40 -7.75
CA GLU A 37 6.58 -10.20 -8.42
C GLU A 37 6.51 -8.98 -7.48
N ALA A 38 5.45 -8.90 -6.67
CA ALA A 38 5.32 -7.82 -5.69
C ALA A 38 6.46 -7.83 -4.68
N VAL A 39 6.79 -9.00 -4.13
CA VAL A 39 7.90 -9.13 -3.17
C VAL A 39 9.22 -8.76 -3.83
N SER A 40 9.46 -9.25 -5.03
CA SER A 40 10.68 -8.95 -5.78
C SER A 40 10.83 -7.45 -6.04
N LYS A 41 9.75 -6.81 -6.50
CA LYS A 41 9.79 -5.37 -6.78
C LYS A 41 9.92 -4.55 -5.50
N TYR A 42 9.25 -4.96 -4.43
CA TYR A 42 9.41 -4.28 -3.14
C TYR A 42 10.88 -4.24 -2.73
N ARG A 43 11.56 -5.36 -2.84
CA ARG A 43 12.98 -5.46 -2.49
C ARG A 43 13.85 -4.55 -3.34
N GLN A 44 13.48 -4.35 -4.61
CA GLN A 44 14.25 -3.51 -5.53
C GLN A 44 14.04 -2.02 -5.31
N ILE A 45 12.80 -1.59 -5.02
CA ILE A 45 12.44 -0.18 -5.07
C ILE A 45 12.01 0.42 -3.73
N TYR A 46 11.63 -0.38 -2.76
CA TYR A 46 11.08 0.08 -1.47
C TYR A 46 10.07 1.22 -1.67
N PRO A 47 8.93 0.94 -2.30
CA PRO A 47 7.93 1.97 -2.61
C PRO A 47 7.38 2.62 -1.35
N ASP A 48 6.81 3.79 -1.49
CA ASP A 48 6.19 4.51 -0.36
C ASP A 48 4.87 3.89 0.06
N LEU A 49 4.17 3.25 -0.88
CA LEU A 49 2.90 2.57 -0.63
C LEU A 49 2.77 1.38 -1.56
N VAL A 50 2.20 0.29 -1.05
CA VAL A 50 1.78 -0.86 -1.85
C VAL A 50 0.26 -0.96 -1.78
N VAL A 51 -0.40 -0.99 -2.92
CA VAL A 51 -1.83 -1.29 -3.03
C VAL A 51 -1.95 -2.64 -3.70
N MET A 52 -2.41 -3.64 -2.97
CA MET A 52 -2.29 -5.03 -3.40
C MET A 52 -3.60 -5.80 -3.26
N ASP A 53 -3.96 -6.49 -4.33
CA ASP A 53 -5.07 -7.43 -4.32
C ASP A 53 -4.78 -8.57 -3.33
N GLY A 54 -5.76 -8.91 -2.51
CA GLY A 54 -5.62 -10.01 -1.56
C GLY A 54 -5.71 -11.38 -2.21
N ASP A 55 -6.44 -11.49 -3.33
CA ASP A 55 -6.70 -12.77 -3.99
C ASP A 55 -6.02 -12.83 -5.35
N MET A 56 -4.87 -13.47 -5.39
CA MET A 56 -4.06 -13.61 -6.60
C MET A 56 -3.52 -15.03 -6.71
N PRO A 57 -3.25 -15.50 -7.95
CA PRO A 57 -2.62 -16.82 -8.13
C PRO A 57 -1.19 -16.82 -7.64
N LYS A 58 -0.65 -18.03 -7.44
CA LYS A 58 0.70 -18.30 -6.95
C LYS A 58 0.84 -17.87 -5.49
N LEU A 59 1.34 -16.68 -5.24
CA LEU A 59 1.48 -16.11 -3.90
C LEU A 59 0.40 -15.05 -3.74
N ASP A 60 -0.53 -15.24 -2.80
CA ASP A 60 -1.60 -14.27 -2.59
C ASP A 60 -1.09 -13.01 -1.89
N GLY A 61 -1.96 -11.99 -1.80
CA GLY A 61 -1.57 -10.71 -1.22
C GLY A 61 -1.18 -10.78 0.25
N TYR A 62 -1.77 -11.67 1.01
CA TYR A 62 -1.46 -11.82 2.44
C TYR A 62 -0.08 -12.45 2.65
N GLU A 63 0.24 -13.46 1.85
CA GLU A 63 1.55 -14.10 1.87
C GLU A 63 2.64 -13.13 1.40
N ALA A 64 2.35 -12.38 0.34
CA ALA A 64 3.26 -11.36 -0.15
C ALA A 64 3.49 -10.28 0.91
N PHE A 65 2.42 -9.81 1.55
CA PHE A 65 2.53 -8.84 2.65
C PHE A 65 3.40 -9.38 3.78
N SER A 66 3.20 -10.63 4.16
CA SER A 66 3.97 -11.26 5.23
C SER A 66 5.47 -11.22 4.93
N GLN A 67 5.85 -11.50 3.69
CA GLN A 67 7.24 -11.43 3.26
C GLN A 67 7.77 -9.99 3.21
N ILE A 68 6.94 -9.06 2.76
CA ILE A 68 7.32 -7.65 2.70
C ILE A 68 7.55 -7.07 4.09
N ILE A 69 6.64 -7.34 5.02
CA ILE A 69 6.75 -6.79 6.37
C ILE A 69 7.93 -7.41 7.13
N GLU A 70 8.30 -8.63 6.78
CA GLU A 70 9.46 -9.29 7.35
C GLU A 70 10.76 -8.59 6.92
N MET A 71 10.83 -8.14 5.67
CA MET A 71 12.02 -7.44 5.18
C MET A 71 12.02 -5.95 5.52
N ASP A 72 10.86 -5.35 5.75
CA ASP A 72 10.72 -3.92 6.06
C ASP A 72 9.53 -3.70 6.98
N LYS A 73 9.80 -3.55 8.26
CA LYS A 73 8.76 -3.35 9.27
C LYS A 73 8.00 -2.05 9.10
N ASN A 74 8.55 -1.11 8.35
CA ASN A 74 7.91 0.18 8.08
C ASN A 74 7.14 0.20 6.75
N ALA A 75 7.04 -0.93 6.08
CA ALA A 75 6.31 -1.02 4.82
C ALA A 75 4.86 -0.57 4.99
N LYS A 76 4.38 0.26 4.09
CA LYS A 76 2.99 0.70 4.05
C LYS A 76 2.27 -0.10 2.98
N VAL A 77 1.47 -1.07 3.41
CA VAL A 77 0.76 -1.97 2.52
C VAL A 77 -0.74 -1.91 2.82
N VAL A 78 -1.52 -1.74 1.77
CA VAL A 78 -2.97 -1.80 1.82
C VAL A 78 -3.40 -3.00 0.99
N ILE A 79 -4.27 -3.84 1.54
CA ILE A 79 -4.84 -4.98 0.80
C ILE A 79 -6.26 -4.65 0.39
N VAL A 80 -6.57 -4.88 -0.87
CA VAL A 80 -7.90 -4.71 -1.45
C VAL A 80 -8.47 -6.09 -1.71
N THR A 81 -9.60 -6.41 -1.10
CA THR A 81 -10.19 -7.74 -1.21
C THR A 81 -11.71 -7.67 -1.34
N GLY A 82 -12.28 -8.64 -2.07
CA GLY A 82 -13.72 -8.75 -2.24
C GLY A 82 -14.38 -9.83 -1.38
N TYR A 83 -13.60 -10.56 -0.59
CA TYR A 83 -14.10 -11.76 0.06
C TYR A 83 -14.12 -11.65 1.58
N SER A 84 -15.31 -11.78 2.16
CA SER A 84 -15.49 -11.82 3.61
C SER A 84 -14.84 -13.06 4.24
N GLU A 85 -14.66 -14.11 3.47
CA GLU A 85 -13.99 -15.34 3.94
C GLU A 85 -12.53 -15.11 4.31
N PHE A 86 -11.95 -13.99 3.91
CA PHE A 86 -10.58 -13.61 4.30
C PHE A 86 -10.54 -12.81 5.60
N GLU A 87 -11.63 -12.74 6.33
CA GLU A 87 -11.73 -11.94 7.55
C GLU A 87 -10.63 -12.28 8.57
N LEU A 88 -10.37 -13.57 8.78
CA LEU A 88 -9.31 -14.01 9.69
C LEU A 88 -7.92 -13.60 9.20
N LYS A 89 -7.68 -13.75 7.90
CA LYS A 89 -6.43 -13.30 7.27
C LYS A 89 -6.26 -11.80 7.41
N ASN A 90 -7.34 -11.04 7.23
CA ASN A 90 -7.32 -9.59 7.40
C ASN A 90 -6.92 -9.21 8.82
N LYS A 91 -7.52 -9.85 9.80
CA LYS A 91 -7.22 -9.59 11.21
C LYS A 91 -5.75 -9.87 11.52
N ARG A 92 -5.24 -11.00 11.08
CA ARG A 92 -3.84 -11.37 11.30
C ARG A 92 -2.88 -10.39 10.64
N ALA A 93 -3.18 -10.00 9.42
CA ALA A 93 -2.35 -9.05 8.69
C ALA A 93 -2.32 -7.69 9.37
N LEU A 94 -3.48 -7.21 9.85
CA LEU A 94 -3.56 -5.95 10.58
C LEU A 94 -2.73 -6.01 11.87
N GLU A 95 -2.75 -7.13 12.56
CA GLU A 95 -1.92 -7.34 13.75
C GLU A 95 -0.42 -7.32 13.43
N GLN A 96 -0.05 -7.72 12.22
CA GLN A 96 1.34 -7.74 11.77
C GLN A 96 1.82 -6.40 11.21
N GLY A 97 0.93 -5.42 11.07
CA GLY A 97 1.32 -4.10 10.59
C GLY A 97 0.75 -3.71 9.25
N LEU A 98 -0.23 -4.47 8.71
CA LEU A 98 -0.96 -4.03 7.53
C LEU A 98 -1.66 -2.72 7.84
N VAL A 99 -1.55 -1.75 6.95
CA VAL A 99 -2.08 -0.42 7.20
C VAL A 99 -3.60 -0.40 7.13
N SER A 100 -4.16 -1.06 6.13
CA SER A 100 -5.61 -1.06 5.94
C SER A 100 -6.05 -2.21 5.04
N VAL A 101 -7.31 -2.58 5.18
CA VAL A 101 -8.01 -3.52 4.29
C VAL A 101 -9.18 -2.78 3.68
N ILE A 102 -9.27 -2.81 2.36
CA ILE A 102 -10.32 -2.10 1.62
C ILE A 102 -11.14 -3.13 0.86
N SER A 103 -12.46 -2.96 0.90
CA SER A 103 -13.37 -3.83 0.15
C SER A 103 -13.42 -3.45 -1.32
N LYS A 104 -13.41 -4.45 -2.20
CA LYS A 104 -13.62 -4.24 -3.62
C LYS A 104 -15.09 -3.90 -3.90
N PRO A 105 -15.38 -3.15 -4.97
CA PRO A 105 -14.42 -2.50 -5.87
C PRO A 105 -13.86 -1.23 -5.25
N ILE A 106 -12.57 -0.97 -5.48
CA ILE A 106 -11.98 0.29 -5.07
C ILE A 106 -12.28 1.34 -6.15
N GLY A 107 -12.90 2.44 -5.75
CA GLY A 107 -13.18 3.54 -6.65
C GLY A 107 -11.98 4.46 -6.82
N ILE A 108 -12.05 5.33 -7.83
CA ILE A 108 -10.98 6.28 -8.12
C ILE A 108 -10.68 7.18 -6.92
N ASP A 109 -11.74 7.71 -6.29
CA ASP A 109 -11.59 8.62 -5.15
C ASP A 109 -10.89 7.93 -3.98
N MET A 110 -11.29 6.68 -3.69
CA MET A 110 -10.68 5.92 -2.59
C MET A 110 -9.21 5.62 -2.90
N LEU A 111 -8.90 5.26 -4.14
CA LEU A 111 -7.52 4.99 -4.55
C LEU A 111 -6.64 6.22 -4.34
N LEU A 112 -7.13 7.39 -4.76
CA LEU A 112 -6.39 8.65 -4.61
C LEU A 112 -6.27 9.05 -3.14
N ASP A 113 -7.31 8.83 -2.34
CA ASP A 113 -7.27 9.10 -0.90
C ASP A 113 -6.23 8.22 -0.21
N LEU A 114 -6.17 6.94 -0.55
CA LEU A 114 -5.17 6.02 -0.01
C LEU A 114 -3.76 6.47 -0.39
N ALA A 115 -3.58 6.81 -1.67
CA ALA A 115 -2.29 7.28 -2.15
C ALA A 115 -1.81 8.51 -1.38
N LYS A 116 -2.70 9.49 -1.22
CA LYS A 116 -2.38 10.71 -0.51
C LYS A 116 -2.11 10.46 0.97
N LYS A 117 -2.96 9.65 1.61
CA LYS A 117 -2.87 9.41 3.04
C LYS A 117 -1.64 8.61 3.42
N TYR A 118 -1.38 7.51 2.70
CA TYR A 118 -0.37 6.55 3.13
C TYR A 118 0.97 6.68 2.45
N SER A 119 1.04 7.14 1.20
CA SER A 119 2.32 7.35 0.55
C SER A 119 3.07 8.53 1.15
N ASP A 120 2.35 9.55 1.62
CA ASP A 120 2.94 10.75 2.18
C ASP A 120 3.22 10.62 3.68
N ILE A 121 2.78 9.54 4.32
CA ILE A 121 2.87 9.39 5.78
C ILE A 121 4.30 9.39 6.30
N LYS A 122 5.25 8.86 5.55
CA LYS A 122 6.66 8.86 5.93
C LYS A 122 7.19 10.29 6.06
N ASN A 123 6.82 11.14 5.12
CA ASN A 123 7.22 12.54 5.16
C ASN A 123 6.48 13.31 6.25
N LEU A 124 5.20 13.01 6.42
CA LEU A 124 4.40 13.61 7.50
C LEU A 124 4.97 13.22 8.86
N GLU A 125 5.35 11.98 9.06
CA GLU A 125 5.96 11.52 10.31
C GLU A 125 7.28 12.23 10.58
N LYS A 126 8.11 12.42 9.54
CA LYS A 126 9.37 13.15 9.70
C LYS A 126 9.14 14.62 10.01
N GLN A 127 8.18 15.25 9.34
CA GLN A 127 7.79 16.62 9.61
C GLN A 127 7.20 16.74 11.01
N ASP A 128 6.37 15.78 11.41
CA ASP A 128 5.75 15.76 12.72
C ASP A 128 6.79 15.57 13.83
N LEU A 129 7.81 14.77 13.60
CA LEU A 129 8.89 14.62 14.58
C LEU A 129 9.63 15.93 14.80
N VAL A 130 9.83 16.69 13.75
CA VAL A 130 10.43 18.02 13.84
C VAL A 130 9.44 19.04 14.39
N SER A 131 8.19 18.99 13.90
CA SER A 131 7.14 19.92 14.28
C SER A 131 6.55 19.61 15.65
N ASN A 132 6.45 18.34 16.03
CA ASN A 132 5.89 17.96 17.33
C ASN A 132 6.71 18.49 18.49
N SER A 133 8.01 18.55 18.32
CA SER A 133 8.84 19.19 19.35
C SER A 133 8.48 20.66 19.50
N ASN A 134 7.88 21.29 18.48
CA ASN A 134 7.40 22.67 18.53
C ASN A 134 5.92 22.77 18.83
N LEU A 135 5.11 21.89 18.21
CA LEU A 135 3.65 21.91 18.38
C LEU A 135 3.21 21.47 19.77
N GLU A 136 3.84 20.45 20.31
CA GLU A 136 3.53 20.00 21.67
C GLU A 136 3.79 21.09 22.68
N ARG A 137 4.79 21.91 22.45
CA ARG A 137 5.11 23.02 23.30
C ARG A 137 4.14 24.19 23.15
N SER A 138 3.44 24.26 22.02
CA SER A 138 2.52 25.38 21.77
C SER A 138 1.07 25.04 22.06
N ILE A 139 0.65 23.78 21.93
CA ILE A 139 -0.74 23.37 22.09
C ILE A 139 -1.00 22.36 23.20
N SER A 140 0.01 21.80 23.78
CA SER A 140 -0.16 20.91 24.94
C SER A 140 0.31 21.57 26.26
#